data_e18169ec7d7559308f8a0e75573c0ef9
#
_entry.id   e18169ec7d7559308f8a0e75573c0ef9
#
_cell.length_a   1.000
_cell.length_b   1.000
_cell.length_c   1.000
_cell.angle_alpha   90.00
_cell.angle_beta   90.00
_cell.angle_gamma   90.00
#
_symmetry.space_group_name_H-M   'P 1'
#
loop_
_entity.id
_entity.type
_entity.pdbx_description
1 polymer ?
#
loop_
_entity_poly.entity_id
_entity_poly.type
_entity_poly.pdbx_seq_one_letter_code
_entity_poly.pdbx_strand_id
1 'polypeptide(L)'
;MDPEAELITNAPKTDALAATSTSPVLARVPVKTKGSLLRMFADPHLLEKEERRELVRGLRECVLAQPDVSELRVLYGMALCVDFKVEDAIEELREGVRLAPDSFIAHLKMGELWMRLRVIEKAEEHTHQAALLARNMMQSELARRQAATLRTLMHNGIKRDGPSYKGTWHLVTSLRKLWKRNRGEAAALSAIDLR
;
A
#
# COMPACT_ATOMS: atom_id res chain seq x y z
N MET A 1 24.91 -67.58 -11.16
CA MET A 1 25.72 -66.53 -10.50
C MET A 1 25.12 -65.21 -10.97
N ASP A 2 24.04 -64.77 -10.27
CA ASP A 2 23.30 -63.59 -10.63
C ASP A 2 23.83 -62.41 -9.77
N PRO A 3 24.14 -61.24 -10.31
CA PRO A 3 24.36 -60.11 -9.55
C PRO A 3 23.00 -59.34 -9.35
N GLU A 4 22.61 -59.22 -8.12
CA GLU A 4 21.44 -58.50 -7.67
C GLU A 4 21.48 -57.03 -8.13
N ALA A 5 20.42 -56.62 -8.80
CA ALA A 5 20.18 -55.23 -9.14
C ALA A 5 19.72 -54.47 -7.89
N GLU A 6 20.58 -53.65 -7.33
CA GLU A 6 20.19 -52.64 -6.32
C GLU A 6 19.26 -51.60 -6.97
N LEU A 7 17.98 -51.70 -6.63
CA LEU A 7 17.00 -50.70 -6.93
C LEU A 7 17.25 -49.48 -6.02
N ILE A 8 17.94 -48.46 -6.54
CA ILE A 8 18.05 -47.18 -5.90
C ILE A 8 16.68 -46.48 -6.00
N THR A 9 15.89 -46.61 -4.96
CA THR A 9 14.65 -45.82 -4.76
C THR A 9 15.02 -44.38 -4.45
N ASN A 10 15.22 -43.57 -5.48
CA ASN A 10 15.20 -42.12 -5.36
C ASN A 10 13.75 -41.64 -5.23
N ALA A 11 13.24 -41.66 -4.01
CA ALA A 11 12.04 -40.91 -3.69
C ALA A 11 12.38 -39.40 -3.74
N PRO A 12 11.70 -38.62 -4.57
CA PRO A 12 11.89 -37.19 -4.53
C PRO A 12 11.42 -36.68 -3.16
N LYS A 13 12.31 -36.02 -2.43
CA LYS A 13 11.98 -35.28 -1.19
C LYS A 13 10.99 -34.20 -1.54
N THR A 14 9.73 -34.42 -1.22
CA THR A 14 8.61 -33.49 -1.35
C THR A 14 8.62 -32.38 -0.29
N ASP A 15 9.73 -32.18 0.39
CA ASP A 15 9.87 -31.17 1.44
C ASP A 15 10.26 -29.76 0.94
N ALA A 16 10.42 -29.57 -0.39
CA ALA A 16 10.83 -28.27 -0.95
C ALA A 16 9.67 -27.32 -1.25
N LEU A 17 8.41 -27.73 -1.10
CA LEU A 17 7.23 -26.91 -1.41
C LEU A 17 6.59 -26.23 -0.19
N ALA A 18 7.08 -26.50 1.01
CA ALA A 18 6.55 -25.91 2.25
C ALA A 18 7.28 -24.63 2.72
N ALA A 19 8.31 -24.19 2.01
CA ALA A 19 8.91 -22.88 2.21
C ALA A 19 8.11 -21.83 1.40
N THR A 20 6.82 -21.68 1.71
CA THR A 20 6.14 -20.42 1.45
C THR A 20 6.95 -19.35 2.21
N SER A 21 7.72 -18.57 1.45
CA SER A 21 8.51 -17.45 1.97
C SER A 21 7.54 -16.42 2.54
N THR A 22 7.08 -16.67 3.75
CA THR A 22 6.35 -15.69 4.55
C THR A 22 7.31 -14.52 4.70
N SER A 23 7.01 -13.40 4.07
CA SER A 23 7.80 -12.19 4.18
C SER A 23 8.20 -11.98 5.64
N PRO A 24 9.48 -11.75 5.98
CA PRO A 24 9.95 -11.59 7.35
C PRO A 24 9.16 -10.55 8.14
N VAL A 25 8.57 -9.58 7.44
CA VAL A 25 7.67 -8.56 8.01
C VAL A 25 6.38 -9.17 8.53
N LEU A 26 5.77 -10.12 7.80
CA LEU A 26 4.55 -10.78 8.27
C LEU A 26 4.79 -11.61 9.54
N ALA A 27 6.01 -12.09 9.80
CA ALA A 27 6.34 -12.76 11.05
C ALA A 27 6.20 -11.82 12.27
N ARG A 28 6.42 -10.52 12.07
CA ARG A 28 6.35 -9.48 13.12
C ARG A 28 4.93 -9.00 13.42
N VAL A 29 3.95 -9.38 12.61
CA VAL A 29 2.55 -8.98 12.78
C VAL A 29 1.82 -10.05 13.60
N PRO A 30 0.99 -9.70 14.62
CA PRO A 30 0.19 -10.64 15.40
C PRO A 30 -0.74 -11.49 14.53
N VAL A 31 -0.98 -12.74 14.93
CA VAL A 31 -1.78 -13.70 14.13
C VAL A 31 -3.17 -13.15 13.80
N LYS A 32 -3.85 -12.50 14.75
CA LYS A 32 -5.16 -11.88 14.53
C LYS A 32 -5.12 -10.81 13.44
N THR A 33 -4.12 -9.95 13.49
CA THR A 33 -3.91 -8.86 12.51
C THR A 33 -3.53 -9.42 11.14
N LYS A 34 -2.77 -10.53 11.08
CA LYS A 34 -2.43 -11.20 9.80
C LYS A 34 -3.66 -11.67 9.05
N GLY A 35 -4.66 -12.24 9.72
CA GLY A 35 -5.88 -12.69 9.07
C GLY A 35 -6.60 -11.55 8.34
N SER A 36 -6.83 -10.44 9.03
CA SER A 36 -7.44 -9.24 8.44
C SER A 36 -6.57 -8.60 7.35
N LEU A 37 -5.24 -8.63 7.51
CA LEU A 37 -4.29 -8.14 6.51
C LEU A 37 -4.35 -8.97 5.21
N LEU A 38 -4.41 -10.29 5.31
CA LEU A 38 -4.53 -11.17 4.14
C LEU A 38 -5.88 -10.96 3.43
N ARG A 39 -6.96 -10.76 4.18
CA ARG A 39 -8.28 -10.41 3.61
C ARG A 39 -8.25 -9.05 2.91
N MET A 40 -7.57 -8.06 3.49
CA MET A 40 -7.36 -6.75 2.85
C MET A 40 -6.61 -6.87 1.51
N PHE A 41 -5.63 -7.77 1.41
CA PHE A 41 -4.92 -8.00 0.15
C PHE A 41 -5.75 -8.76 -0.88
N ALA A 42 -6.61 -9.66 -0.43
CA ALA A 42 -7.49 -10.41 -1.33
C ALA A 42 -8.58 -9.49 -1.90
N ASP A 43 -9.32 -8.81 -1.05
CA ASP A 43 -10.32 -7.80 -1.41
C ASP A 43 -10.58 -6.86 -0.21
N PRO A 44 -10.15 -5.59 -0.29
CA PRO A 44 -10.36 -4.63 0.79
C PRO A 44 -11.84 -4.31 1.05
N HIS A 45 -12.74 -4.56 0.08
CA HIS A 45 -14.17 -4.33 0.24
C HIS A 45 -14.87 -5.38 1.11
N LEU A 46 -14.26 -6.55 1.29
CA LEU A 46 -14.76 -7.61 2.16
C LEU A 46 -14.54 -7.34 3.65
N LEU A 47 -13.73 -6.34 4.00
CA LEU A 47 -13.51 -5.98 5.39
C LEU A 47 -14.65 -5.10 5.91
N GLU A 48 -15.27 -5.57 6.99
CA GLU A 48 -16.23 -4.76 7.72
C GLU A 48 -15.58 -3.57 8.43
N LYS A 49 -16.37 -2.59 8.79
CA LYS A 49 -15.87 -1.35 9.41
C LYS A 49 -15.06 -1.62 10.69
N GLU A 50 -15.53 -2.53 11.53
CA GLU A 50 -14.83 -2.86 12.78
C GLU A 50 -13.55 -3.65 12.51
N GLU A 51 -13.55 -4.54 11.52
CA GLU A 51 -12.33 -5.26 11.12
C GLU A 51 -11.26 -4.31 10.56
N ARG A 52 -11.65 -3.30 9.77
CA ARG A 52 -10.72 -2.26 9.30
C ARG A 52 -10.09 -1.50 10.47
N ARG A 53 -10.90 -1.12 11.46
CA ARG A 53 -10.41 -0.43 12.66
C ARG A 53 -9.49 -1.30 13.50
N GLU A 54 -9.81 -2.57 13.67
CA GLU A 54 -8.93 -3.52 14.36
C GLU A 54 -7.62 -3.73 13.62
N LEU A 55 -7.65 -3.85 12.29
CA LEU A 55 -6.46 -3.95 11.45
C LEU A 55 -5.56 -2.71 11.63
N VAL A 56 -6.14 -1.52 11.53
CA VAL A 56 -5.42 -0.24 11.73
C VAL A 56 -4.81 -0.18 13.12
N ARG A 57 -5.54 -0.59 14.17
CA ARG A 57 -5.03 -0.62 15.54
C ARG A 57 -3.86 -1.59 15.70
N GLY A 58 -4.01 -2.82 15.22
CA GLY A 58 -2.95 -3.84 15.32
C GLY A 58 -1.69 -3.48 14.55
N LEU A 59 -1.80 -2.86 13.36
CA LEU A 59 -0.64 -2.37 12.62
C LEU A 59 0.01 -1.14 13.26
N ARG A 60 -0.79 -0.25 13.86
CA ARG A 60 -0.27 0.87 14.66
C ARG A 60 0.60 0.38 15.82
N GLU A 61 0.13 -0.62 16.55
CA GLU A 61 0.90 -1.23 17.65
C GLU A 61 2.23 -1.82 17.15
N CYS A 62 2.22 -2.48 15.97
CA CYS A 62 3.44 -3.00 15.34
C CYS A 62 4.42 -1.88 14.98
N VAL A 63 3.93 -0.77 14.41
CA VAL A 63 4.75 0.39 14.05
C VAL A 63 5.31 1.08 15.29
N LEU A 64 4.53 1.21 16.38
CA LEU A 64 5.01 1.78 17.63
C LEU A 64 6.10 0.92 18.29
N ALA A 65 5.99 -0.41 18.18
CA ALA A 65 6.99 -1.35 18.70
C ALA A 65 8.27 -1.37 17.83
N GLN A 66 8.17 -1.10 16.55
CA GLN A 66 9.26 -1.16 15.59
C GLN A 66 9.16 0.00 14.58
N PRO A 67 9.47 1.23 15.01
CA PRO A 67 9.23 2.45 14.23
C PRO A 67 10.10 2.58 12.97
N ASP A 68 11.24 1.91 12.94
CA ASP A 68 12.25 2.01 11.87
C ASP A 68 12.06 0.95 10.76
N VAL A 69 10.98 0.16 10.82
CA VAL A 69 10.69 -0.87 9.82
C VAL A 69 9.80 -0.29 8.73
N SER A 70 10.40 0.04 7.59
CA SER A 70 9.71 0.63 6.43
C SER A 70 8.48 -0.15 5.99
N GLU A 71 8.59 -1.47 5.91
CA GLU A 71 7.49 -2.33 5.43
C GLU A 71 6.29 -2.31 6.39
N LEU A 72 6.50 -2.19 7.71
CA LEU A 72 5.39 -2.02 8.66
C LEU A 72 4.68 -0.69 8.46
N ARG A 73 5.44 0.39 8.20
CA ARG A 73 4.88 1.69 7.84
C ARG A 73 4.03 1.62 6.58
N VAL A 74 4.54 0.93 5.55
CA VAL A 74 3.80 0.72 4.29
C VAL A 74 2.52 -0.07 4.52
N LEU A 75 2.56 -1.17 5.27
CA LEU A 75 1.37 -1.96 5.61
C LEU A 75 0.35 -1.14 6.39
N TYR A 76 0.81 -0.34 7.35
CA TYR A 76 -0.04 0.53 8.14
C TYR A 76 -0.67 1.63 7.29
N GLY A 77 0.10 2.29 6.43
CA GLY A 77 -0.40 3.26 5.46
C GLY A 77 -1.46 2.68 4.52
N MET A 78 -1.27 1.44 4.05
CA MET A 78 -2.28 0.74 3.24
C MET A 78 -3.57 0.49 4.02
N ALA A 79 -3.48 0.05 5.26
CA ALA A 79 -4.66 -0.16 6.11
C ALA A 79 -5.41 1.15 6.40
N LEU A 80 -4.68 2.24 6.63
CA LEU A 80 -5.25 3.59 6.78
C LEU A 80 -5.99 4.04 5.50
N CYS A 81 -5.45 3.74 4.30
CA CYS A 81 -6.15 3.99 3.04
C CYS A 81 -7.50 3.26 2.97
N VAL A 82 -7.56 2.01 3.42
CA VAL A 82 -8.78 1.19 3.43
C VAL A 82 -9.77 1.69 4.50
N ASP A 83 -9.29 2.25 5.61
CA ASP A 83 -10.12 2.89 6.65
C ASP A 83 -10.46 4.37 6.33
N PHE A 84 -10.13 4.85 5.12
CA PHE A 84 -10.37 6.22 4.64
C PHE A 84 -9.64 7.33 5.42
N LYS A 85 -8.60 7.00 6.17
CA LYS A 85 -7.72 7.95 6.86
C LYS A 85 -6.57 8.37 5.95
N VAL A 86 -6.89 9.17 4.95
CA VAL A 86 -6.00 9.46 3.82
C VAL A 86 -4.79 10.29 4.24
N GLU A 87 -4.96 11.27 5.12
CA GLU A 87 -3.87 12.13 5.61
C GLU A 87 -2.84 11.31 6.37
N ASP A 88 -3.28 10.53 7.34
CA ASP A 88 -2.42 9.60 8.11
C ASP A 88 -1.72 8.59 7.17
N ALA A 89 -2.44 8.09 6.16
CA ALA A 89 -1.89 7.15 5.19
C ALA A 89 -0.74 7.78 4.36
N ILE A 90 -0.86 9.04 3.96
CA ILE A 90 0.19 9.78 3.26
C ILE A 90 1.43 9.91 4.14
N GLU A 91 1.25 10.23 5.42
CA GLU A 91 2.35 10.39 6.37
C GLU A 91 3.10 9.08 6.58
N GLU A 92 2.37 7.99 6.83
CA GLU A 92 2.98 6.67 7.06
C GLU A 92 3.68 6.11 5.81
N LEU A 93 3.08 6.27 4.62
CA LEU A 93 3.73 5.86 3.38
C LEU A 93 4.96 6.73 3.07
N ARG A 94 4.93 8.03 3.34
CA ARG A 94 6.08 8.92 3.19
C ARG A 94 7.22 8.51 4.12
N GLU A 95 6.89 8.20 5.36
CA GLU A 95 7.87 7.71 6.32
C GLU A 95 8.44 6.35 5.89
N GLY A 96 7.61 5.47 5.32
CA GLY A 96 8.07 4.22 4.71
C GLY A 96 9.09 4.45 3.58
N VAL A 97 8.85 5.42 2.69
CA VAL A 97 9.80 5.82 1.64
C VAL A 97 11.06 6.44 2.24
N ARG A 98 10.95 7.27 3.28
CA ARG A 98 12.10 7.89 3.95
C ARG A 98 13.03 6.85 4.58
N LEU A 99 12.47 5.84 5.23
CA LEU A 99 13.23 4.76 5.87
C LEU A 99 13.89 3.81 4.88
N ALA A 100 13.28 3.59 3.71
CA ALA A 100 13.81 2.74 2.65
C ALA A 100 13.56 3.39 1.27
N PRO A 101 14.41 4.32 0.84
CA PRO A 101 14.26 5.01 -0.45
C PRO A 101 14.41 4.09 -1.67
N ASP A 102 15.01 2.92 -1.49
CA ASP A 102 15.17 1.87 -2.49
C ASP A 102 14.07 0.80 -2.43
N SER A 103 13.02 1.01 -1.65
CA SER A 103 11.91 0.09 -1.51
C SER A 103 10.94 0.21 -2.67
N PHE A 104 10.95 -0.80 -3.57
CA PHE A 104 9.98 -0.92 -4.65
C PHE A 104 8.53 -0.78 -4.15
N ILE A 105 8.17 -1.50 -3.07
CA ILE A 105 6.79 -1.55 -2.58
C ILE A 105 6.35 -0.21 -1.96
N ALA A 106 7.25 0.51 -1.30
CA ALA A 106 6.94 1.81 -0.71
C ALA A 106 6.60 2.82 -1.81
N HIS A 107 7.41 2.91 -2.87
CA HIS A 107 7.14 3.77 -4.01
C HIS A 107 5.89 3.33 -4.78
N LEU A 108 5.70 2.03 -5.02
CA LEU A 108 4.52 1.52 -5.72
C LEU A 108 3.24 1.92 -4.98
N LYS A 109 3.19 1.76 -3.65
CA LYS A 109 2.00 2.07 -2.85
C LYS A 109 1.76 3.57 -2.68
N MET A 110 2.82 4.37 -2.59
CA MET A 110 2.70 5.82 -2.61
C MET A 110 2.15 6.32 -3.96
N GLY A 111 2.65 5.79 -5.08
CA GLY A 111 2.12 6.10 -6.41
C GLY A 111 0.65 5.70 -6.57
N GLU A 112 0.25 4.52 -6.05
CA GLU A 112 -1.15 4.08 -6.05
C GLU A 112 -2.04 5.05 -5.27
N LEU A 113 -1.61 5.50 -4.09
CA LEU A 113 -2.36 6.46 -3.28
C LEU A 113 -2.53 7.80 -4.02
N TRP A 114 -1.45 8.34 -4.60
CA TRP A 114 -1.52 9.58 -5.37
C TRP A 114 -2.40 9.46 -6.62
N MET A 115 -2.43 8.31 -7.30
CA MET A 115 -3.38 8.05 -8.39
C MET A 115 -4.82 8.13 -7.91
N ARG A 116 -5.14 7.50 -6.79
CA ARG A 116 -6.50 7.55 -6.18
C ARG A 116 -6.90 8.98 -5.81
N LEU A 117 -5.95 9.77 -5.36
CA LEU A 117 -6.14 11.19 -5.02
C LEU A 117 -6.15 12.13 -6.23
N ARG A 118 -5.90 11.59 -7.44
CA ARG A 118 -5.80 12.37 -8.69
C ARG A 118 -4.69 13.43 -8.66
N VAL A 119 -3.63 13.22 -7.91
CA VAL A 119 -2.41 14.02 -7.92
C VAL A 119 -1.42 13.35 -8.88
N ILE A 120 -1.61 13.61 -10.16
CA ILE A 120 -1.00 12.87 -11.27
C ILE A 120 0.52 12.98 -11.25
N GLU A 121 1.07 14.18 -11.03
CA GLU A 121 2.51 14.43 -11.05
C GLU A 121 3.24 13.60 -9.99
N LYS A 122 2.71 13.54 -8.77
CA LYS A 122 3.27 12.71 -7.70
C LYS A 122 3.08 11.21 -7.96
N ALA A 123 1.95 10.83 -8.55
CA ALA A 123 1.71 9.45 -8.92
C ALA A 123 2.70 8.97 -9.97
N GLU A 124 3.02 9.82 -10.97
CA GLU A 124 4.01 9.54 -12.00
C GLU A 124 5.41 9.42 -11.42
N GLU A 125 5.84 10.36 -10.59
CA GLU A 125 7.12 10.34 -9.90
C GLU A 125 7.35 9.02 -9.15
N HIS A 126 6.42 8.65 -8.27
CA HIS A 126 6.56 7.43 -7.48
C HIS A 126 6.42 6.15 -8.31
N THR A 127 5.56 6.14 -9.33
CA THR A 127 5.43 5.00 -10.25
C THR A 127 6.71 4.79 -11.06
N HIS A 128 7.35 5.88 -11.51
CA HIS A 128 8.63 5.82 -12.20
C HIS A 128 9.75 5.29 -11.29
N GLN A 129 9.84 5.78 -10.06
CA GLN A 129 10.79 5.27 -9.08
C GLN A 129 10.57 3.78 -8.79
N ALA A 130 9.33 3.33 -8.62
CA ALA A 130 9.04 1.91 -8.48
C ALA A 130 9.51 1.11 -9.70
N ALA A 131 9.32 1.63 -10.93
CA ALA A 131 9.79 0.94 -12.13
C ALA A 131 11.32 0.79 -12.17
N LEU A 132 12.07 1.81 -11.74
CA LEU A 132 13.53 1.76 -11.65
C LEU A 132 14.03 0.79 -10.58
N LEU A 133 13.29 0.63 -9.49
CA LEU A 133 13.64 -0.23 -8.35
C LEU A 133 13.19 -1.69 -8.52
N ALA A 134 12.50 -2.01 -9.61
CA ALA A 134 12.00 -3.37 -9.86
C ALA A 134 13.16 -4.35 -10.09
N ARG A 135 13.25 -5.38 -9.24
CA ARG A 135 14.34 -6.38 -9.23
C ARG A 135 13.97 -7.70 -9.94
N ASN A 136 12.71 -7.88 -10.29
CA ASN A 136 12.23 -9.08 -10.96
C ASN A 136 11.07 -8.78 -11.91
N MET A 137 10.72 -9.75 -12.74
CA MET A 137 9.68 -9.59 -13.77
C MET A 137 8.31 -9.27 -13.17
N MET A 138 7.96 -9.84 -12.01
CA MET A 138 6.68 -9.56 -11.35
C MET A 138 6.60 -8.09 -10.91
N GLN A 139 7.66 -7.55 -10.29
CA GLN A 139 7.73 -6.16 -9.89
C GLN A 139 7.67 -5.22 -11.10
N SER A 140 8.42 -5.55 -12.15
CA SER A 140 8.39 -4.78 -13.41
C SER A 140 6.99 -4.75 -14.02
N GLU A 141 6.28 -5.87 -14.01
CA GLU A 141 4.91 -5.96 -14.52
C GLU A 141 3.93 -5.15 -13.66
N LEU A 142 4.07 -5.16 -12.33
CA LEU A 142 3.24 -4.34 -11.43
C LEU A 142 3.45 -2.85 -11.70
N ALA A 143 4.70 -2.38 -11.79
CA ALA A 143 5.00 -1.00 -12.10
C ALA A 143 4.47 -0.59 -13.48
N ARG A 144 4.62 -1.48 -14.49
CA ARG A 144 4.12 -1.26 -15.85
C ARG A 144 2.59 -1.13 -15.88
N ARG A 145 1.85 -1.98 -15.15
CA ARG A 145 0.39 -1.91 -15.02
C ARG A 145 -0.03 -0.60 -14.36
N GLN A 146 0.66 -0.20 -13.30
CA GLN A 146 0.38 1.07 -12.63
C GLN A 146 0.61 2.26 -13.57
N ALA A 147 1.71 2.28 -14.32
CA ALA A 147 2.00 3.30 -15.31
C ALA A 147 0.97 3.33 -16.46
N ALA A 148 0.45 2.17 -16.88
CA ALA A 148 -0.61 2.09 -17.88
C ALA A 148 -1.92 2.69 -17.35
N THR A 149 -2.29 2.37 -16.10
CA THR A 149 -3.46 2.96 -15.43
C THR A 149 -3.32 4.47 -15.32
N LEU A 150 -2.15 4.96 -14.94
CA LEU A 150 -1.86 6.39 -14.83
C LEU A 150 -2.05 7.10 -16.17
N ARG A 151 -1.50 6.55 -17.26
CA ARG A 151 -1.69 7.09 -18.64
C ARG A 151 -3.16 7.15 -19.03
N THR A 152 -3.94 6.12 -18.70
CA THR A 152 -5.39 6.11 -18.92
C THR A 152 -6.09 7.23 -18.14
N LEU A 153 -5.68 7.45 -16.88
CA LEU A 153 -6.23 8.54 -16.06
C LEU A 153 -5.90 9.92 -16.62
N MET A 154 -4.67 10.10 -17.11
CA MET A 154 -4.24 11.34 -17.78
C MET A 154 -5.07 11.59 -19.04
N HIS A 155 -5.21 10.58 -19.88
CA HIS A 155 -5.96 10.68 -21.14
C HIS A 155 -7.44 10.97 -20.90
N ASN A 156 -8.07 10.30 -19.93
CA ASN A 156 -9.48 10.51 -19.59
C ASN A 156 -9.72 11.85 -18.88
N GLY A 157 -8.72 12.38 -18.17
CA GLY A 157 -8.77 13.73 -17.58
C GLY A 157 -8.80 14.85 -18.61
N ILE A 158 -8.30 14.61 -19.82
CA ILE A 158 -8.31 15.56 -20.95
C ILE A 158 -9.70 15.55 -21.64
N LYS A 159 -10.40 14.42 -21.63
CA LYS A 159 -11.78 14.32 -22.16
C LYS A 159 -12.80 14.66 -21.06
N ARG A 160 -13.11 15.94 -20.93
CA ARG A 160 -13.98 16.47 -19.87
C ARG A 160 -15.48 16.21 -20.05
N ASP A 161 -15.92 15.51 -21.10
CA ASP A 161 -17.32 15.32 -21.49
C ASP A 161 -17.77 13.85 -21.63
N GLY A 162 -17.26 12.94 -20.78
CA GLY A 162 -17.75 11.56 -20.71
C GLY A 162 -18.59 11.31 -19.45
N PRO A 163 -19.51 10.29 -19.46
CA PRO A 163 -20.40 10.02 -18.35
C PRO A 163 -19.63 9.77 -17.06
N SER A 164 -19.86 10.65 -16.14
CA SER A 164 -19.25 10.79 -14.83
C SER A 164 -19.28 9.49 -14.02
N TYR A 165 -18.14 9.03 -13.56
CA TYR A 165 -18.04 8.18 -12.38
C TYR A 165 -18.55 8.96 -11.16
N LYS A 166 -19.86 9.00 -10.97
CA LYS A 166 -20.52 9.78 -9.92
C LYS A 166 -20.23 9.30 -8.49
N GLY A 167 -19.56 8.14 -8.32
CA GLY A 167 -19.34 7.55 -7.00
C GLY A 167 -18.08 8.03 -6.25
N THR A 168 -17.02 8.47 -6.95
CA THR A 168 -15.74 8.82 -6.31
C THR A 168 -15.53 10.32 -6.10
N TRP A 169 -16.28 11.16 -6.80
CA TRP A 169 -16.19 12.62 -6.70
C TRP A 169 -16.63 13.19 -5.36
N HIS A 170 -17.57 12.53 -4.68
CA HIS A 170 -18.03 12.99 -3.35
C HIS A 170 -16.93 12.86 -2.29
N LEU A 171 -16.04 11.87 -2.39
CA LEU A 171 -14.94 11.71 -1.44
C LEU A 171 -13.86 12.78 -1.66
N VAL A 172 -13.48 13.03 -2.92
CA VAL A 172 -12.42 14.01 -3.25
C VAL A 172 -12.88 15.44 -2.96
N THR A 173 -14.14 15.78 -3.25
CA THR A 173 -14.70 17.12 -2.95
C THR A 173 -14.92 17.33 -1.46
N SER A 174 -15.28 16.28 -0.71
CA SER A 174 -15.40 16.33 0.76
C SER A 174 -14.02 16.49 1.42
N LEU A 175 -13.00 15.76 0.96
CA LEU A 175 -11.62 15.89 1.42
C LEU A 175 -11.04 17.27 1.12
N ARG A 176 -11.31 17.83 -0.08
CA ARG A 176 -10.86 19.17 -0.44
C ARG A 176 -11.55 20.27 0.41
N LYS A 177 -12.80 20.06 0.81
CA LYS A 177 -13.53 20.97 1.73
C LYS A 177 -12.99 20.87 3.15
N LEU A 178 -12.69 19.65 3.64
CA LEU A 178 -12.07 19.44 4.95
C LEU A 178 -10.66 20.03 5.01
N TRP A 179 -9.85 19.86 3.97
CA TRP A 179 -8.50 20.42 3.91
C TRP A 179 -8.48 21.95 3.89
N LYS A 180 -9.48 22.56 3.21
CA LYS A 180 -9.63 24.01 3.20
C LYS A 180 -10.11 24.55 4.55
N ARG A 181 -10.91 23.78 5.31
CA ARG A 181 -11.40 24.13 6.65
C ARG A 181 -10.29 24.07 7.70
N ASN A 182 -9.49 23.01 7.72
CA ASN A 182 -8.36 22.87 8.65
C ASN A 182 -7.25 23.92 8.44
N ARG A 183 -7.01 24.36 7.19
CA ARG A 183 -6.09 25.47 6.95
C ARG A 183 -6.61 26.81 7.49
N GLY A 184 -7.92 27.00 7.48
CA GLY A 184 -8.54 28.20 8.06
C GLY A 184 -8.44 28.25 9.58
N GLU A 185 -8.63 27.10 10.25
CA GLU A 185 -8.55 27.00 11.71
C GLU A 185 -7.09 27.11 12.22
N ALA A 186 -6.13 26.49 11.52
CA ALA A 186 -4.71 26.63 11.86
C ALA A 186 -4.20 28.08 11.69
N ALA A 187 -4.68 28.81 10.69
CA ALA A 187 -4.35 30.21 10.50
C ALA A 187 -5.02 31.13 11.53
N ALA A 188 -6.21 30.77 12.02
CA ALA A 188 -6.92 31.52 13.06
C ALA A 188 -6.28 31.34 14.44
N LEU A 189 -5.78 30.13 14.76
CA LEU A 189 -5.08 29.85 16.02
C LEU A 189 -3.71 30.54 16.09
N SER A 190 -2.98 30.62 14.99
CA SER A 190 -1.70 31.35 14.93
C SER A 190 -1.85 32.88 15.04
N ALA A 191 -3.02 33.43 14.75
CA ALA A 191 -3.30 34.86 14.87
C ALA A 191 -3.71 35.28 16.29
N ILE A 192 -4.08 34.36 17.17
CA ILE A 192 -4.48 34.61 18.55
C ILE A 192 -3.26 34.65 19.50
N ASP A 193 -2.14 34.01 19.12
CA ASP A 193 -0.93 33.92 19.97
C ASP A 193 0.05 35.08 19.80
N LEU A 194 -0.34 36.14 19.07
CA LEU A 194 0.45 37.35 18.82
C LEU A 194 -0.22 38.64 19.34
N ARG A 195 -1.05 38.54 20.41
CA ARG A 195 -1.57 39.73 21.11
C ARG A 195 -1.36 39.66 22.58
#